data_14e06e805c0f67dec490e3a35ac606b4
#
_entry.id   14e06e805c0f67dec490e3a35ac606b4
#
_cell.length_a   1.000
_cell.length_b   1.000
_cell.length_c   1.000
_cell.angle_alpha   90.00
_cell.angle_beta   90.00
_cell.angle_gamma   90.00
#
_symmetry.space_group_name_H-M   'P 1'
#
loop_
_entity.id
_entity.type
_entity.pdbx_description
1 polymer ?
#
loop_
_entity_poly.entity_id
_entity_poly.type
_entity_poly.pdbx_seq_one_letter_code
_entity_poly.pdbx_strand_id
1 'polypeptide(L)'
;MSLDAYAQDLKRIWGDSLRSVILYGSAASGDHYRGSDYNLLVIVDRIEPARLREAARSTRAWTRAGNPAPLLMTPDFLANSADAYPLEWLDMLDHHRVLAGDDSLTALKVSDQNLRLELERELKSAWLKLLGRYQVAAGSPAELRELMAKSSSTFITLFRGCLRLLGVRPLPPRRSVAAMLAERLKPGDSFDPAVFAYVHALKEKDREVMKEDPEPHMDCYLAAIAAVIRRIDAWT
;
A
#
# COMPACT_ATOMS: atom_id res chain seq x y z
N MET A 1 -1.62 9.48 23.21
CA MET A 1 -1.56 10.84 22.62
C MET A 1 -2.56 10.88 21.49
N SER A 2 -3.46 11.90 21.43
CA SER A 2 -4.40 12.05 20.33
C SER A 2 -3.73 12.64 19.09
N LEU A 3 -4.38 12.47 17.91
CA LEU A 3 -3.90 13.01 16.63
C LEU A 3 -3.75 14.53 16.69
N ASP A 4 -4.78 15.24 17.20
CA ASP A 4 -4.77 16.70 17.26
C ASP A 4 -3.69 17.24 18.22
N ALA A 5 -3.51 16.59 19.38
CA ALA A 5 -2.47 16.96 20.32
C ALA A 5 -1.06 16.80 19.72
N TYR A 6 -0.84 15.75 18.95
CA TYR A 6 0.45 15.53 18.30
C TYR A 6 0.68 16.53 17.15
N ALA A 7 -0.34 16.81 16.34
CA ALA A 7 -0.25 17.81 15.28
C ALA A 7 0.04 19.23 15.85
N GLN A 8 -0.54 19.57 17.00
CA GLN A 8 -0.24 20.83 17.69
C GLN A 8 1.19 20.89 18.23
N ASP A 9 1.71 19.76 18.80
CA ASP A 9 3.10 19.69 19.22
C ASP A 9 4.07 19.88 18.05
N LEU A 10 3.79 19.26 16.90
CA LEU A 10 4.58 19.44 15.68
C LEU A 10 4.60 20.90 15.22
N LYS A 11 3.43 21.58 15.22
CA LYS A 11 3.33 23.02 14.93
C LYS A 11 4.21 23.86 15.86
N ARG A 12 4.13 23.61 17.16
CA ARG A 12 4.92 24.36 18.15
C ARG A 12 6.43 24.14 17.98
N ILE A 13 6.85 22.90 17.71
CA ILE A 13 8.26 22.53 17.60
C ILE A 13 8.88 23.08 16.32
N TRP A 14 8.22 22.91 15.19
CA TRP A 14 8.74 23.33 13.89
C TRP A 14 8.46 24.81 13.57
N GLY A 15 7.46 25.43 14.21
CA GLY A 15 7.12 26.86 14.04
C GLY A 15 6.97 27.22 12.56
N ASP A 16 7.61 28.32 12.16
CA ASP A 16 7.56 28.86 10.79
C ASP A 16 8.21 27.95 9.74
N SER A 17 9.04 26.98 10.16
CA SER A 17 9.62 25.98 9.27
C SER A 17 8.63 24.89 8.88
N LEU A 18 7.47 24.76 9.56
CA LEU A 18 6.47 23.77 9.23
C LEU A 18 5.67 24.20 7.98
N ARG A 19 5.70 23.38 6.93
CA ARG A 19 4.91 23.59 5.72
C ARG A 19 3.62 22.80 5.74
N SER A 20 3.68 21.51 6.13
CA SER A 20 2.51 20.64 6.15
C SER A 20 2.58 19.60 7.25
N VAL A 21 1.42 19.25 7.81
CA VAL A 21 1.16 17.99 8.50
C VAL A 21 -0.02 17.32 7.79
N ILE A 22 0.22 16.17 7.21
CA ILE A 22 -0.75 15.45 6.38
C ILE A 22 -0.99 14.08 6.98
N LEU A 23 -2.24 13.74 7.23
CA LEU A 23 -2.68 12.39 7.56
C LEU A 23 -2.91 11.62 6.27
N TYR A 24 -2.38 10.40 6.15
CA TYR A 24 -2.57 9.55 4.98
C TYR A 24 -2.88 8.09 5.34
N GLY A 25 -3.18 7.28 4.32
CA GLY A 25 -3.49 5.86 4.47
C GLY A 25 -4.92 5.59 4.95
N SER A 26 -5.16 4.45 5.59
CA SER A 26 -6.51 3.98 5.95
C SER A 26 -7.30 4.95 6.83
N ALA A 27 -6.61 5.70 7.68
CA ALA A 27 -7.24 6.70 8.54
C ALA A 27 -7.73 7.94 7.77
N ALA A 28 -7.21 8.19 6.57
CA ALA A 28 -7.64 9.28 5.69
C ALA A 28 -8.71 8.84 4.69
N SER A 29 -8.75 7.56 4.30
CA SER A 29 -9.71 7.01 3.32
C SER A 29 -11.11 6.74 3.89
N GLY A 30 -11.30 6.84 5.20
CA GLY A 30 -12.55 6.45 5.85
C GLY A 30 -12.67 4.95 6.16
N ASP A 31 -11.71 4.13 5.73
CA ASP A 31 -11.63 2.69 6.03
C ASP A 31 -10.98 2.43 7.40
N HIS A 32 -11.11 3.41 8.30
CA HIS A 32 -10.49 3.35 9.63
C HIS A 32 -11.19 2.34 10.52
N TYR A 33 -10.56 1.20 10.75
CA TYR A 33 -11.00 0.22 11.75
C TYR A 33 -10.52 0.61 13.15
N ARG A 34 -11.31 0.24 14.16
CA ARG A 34 -10.93 0.41 15.56
C ARG A 34 -9.58 -0.28 15.82
N GLY A 35 -8.50 0.50 16.02
CA GLY A 35 -7.15 -0.03 16.21
C GLY A 35 -6.20 0.20 15.00
N SER A 36 -6.65 0.84 13.93
CA SER A 36 -5.75 1.31 12.87
C SER A 36 -4.84 2.42 13.39
N ASP A 37 -3.60 2.42 12.96
CA ASP A 37 -2.62 3.47 13.23
C ASP A 37 -2.88 4.72 12.39
N TYR A 38 -2.34 5.86 12.83
CA TYR A 38 -2.34 7.11 12.09
C TYR A 38 -0.98 7.33 11.45
N ASN A 39 -0.95 7.38 10.12
CA ASN A 39 0.25 7.67 9.36
C ASN A 39 0.32 9.16 9.04
N LEU A 40 1.43 9.81 9.38
CA LEU A 40 1.63 11.23 9.17
C LEU A 40 2.83 11.50 8.27
N LEU A 41 2.64 12.44 7.33
CA LEU A 41 3.69 13.09 6.56
C LEU A 41 3.85 14.52 7.07
N VAL A 42 5.07 14.88 7.43
CA VAL A 42 5.43 16.22 7.93
C VAL A 42 6.44 16.84 6.98
N ILE A 43 6.09 17.97 6.41
CA ILE A 43 6.95 18.74 5.51
C ILE A 43 7.46 19.96 6.24
N VAL A 44 8.79 20.12 6.24
CA VAL A 44 9.49 21.23 6.88
C VAL A 44 10.52 21.84 5.93
N ASP A 45 10.80 23.14 6.04
CA ASP A 45 11.77 23.83 5.18
C ASP A 45 13.15 23.18 5.22
N ARG A 46 13.58 22.78 6.43
CA ARG A 46 14.85 22.10 6.65
C ARG A 46 14.74 21.15 7.85
N ILE A 47 15.50 20.05 7.79
CA ILE A 47 15.59 19.09 8.88
C ILE A 47 16.74 19.50 9.80
N GLU A 48 16.40 20.02 10.98
CA GLU A 48 17.36 20.46 11.98
C GLU A 48 17.50 19.42 13.10
N PRO A 49 18.70 18.88 13.38
CA PRO A 49 18.87 17.88 14.45
C PRO A 49 18.40 18.39 15.83
N ALA A 50 18.47 19.70 16.09
CA ALA A 50 17.96 20.28 17.34
C ALA A 50 16.44 20.11 17.46
N ARG A 51 15.69 20.39 16.39
CA ARG A 51 14.23 20.20 16.33
C ARG A 51 13.81 18.73 16.45
N LEU A 52 14.59 17.82 15.85
CA LEU A 52 14.36 16.38 16.03
C LEU A 52 14.51 15.94 17.49
N ARG A 53 15.52 16.46 18.19
CA ARG A 53 15.69 16.19 19.63
C ARG A 53 14.56 16.78 20.46
N GLU A 54 14.07 17.97 20.14
CA GLU A 54 12.90 18.58 20.78
C GLU A 54 11.65 17.74 20.57
N ALA A 55 11.41 17.25 19.34
CA ALA A 55 10.28 16.42 18.99
C ALA A 55 10.32 15.02 19.63
N ALA A 56 11.48 14.55 20.05
CA ALA A 56 11.68 13.16 20.47
C ALA A 56 10.75 12.72 21.62
N ARG A 57 10.36 13.63 22.54
CA ARG A 57 9.45 13.31 23.65
C ARG A 57 8.04 13.04 23.15
N SER A 58 7.49 13.92 22.35
CA SER A 58 6.13 13.77 21.80
C SER A 58 6.05 12.64 20.78
N THR A 59 7.09 12.46 19.94
CA THR A 59 7.17 11.34 19.00
C THR A 59 7.20 10.00 19.72
N ARG A 60 7.97 9.86 20.83
CA ARG A 60 7.93 8.64 21.65
C ARG A 60 6.56 8.39 22.29
N ALA A 61 5.85 9.43 22.74
CA ALA A 61 4.50 9.27 23.27
C ALA A 61 3.52 8.87 22.18
N TRP A 62 3.68 9.38 20.96
CA TRP A 62 2.93 9.02 19.77
C TRP A 62 3.14 7.56 19.37
N THR A 63 4.40 7.09 19.32
CA THR A 63 4.71 5.70 18.96
C THR A 63 4.26 4.69 20.03
N ARG A 64 4.33 5.06 21.33
CA ARG A 64 3.77 4.23 22.40
C ARG A 64 2.24 4.08 22.35
N ALA A 65 1.55 5.01 21.69
CA ALA A 65 0.12 4.92 21.42
C ALA A 65 -0.23 4.01 20.21
N GLY A 66 0.77 3.33 19.62
CA GLY A 66 0.60 2.37 18.53
C GLY A 66 0.77 2.96 17.14
N ASN A 67 1.15 4.23 17.01
CA ASN A 67 1.33 4.87 15.71
C ASN A 67 2.77 4.81 15.22
N PRO A 68 3.06 4.77 13.92
CA PRO A 68 4.41 4.90 13.39
C PRO A 68 4.95 6.34 13.61
N ALA A 69 6.27 6.46 13.67
CA ALA A 69 6.89 7.78 13.61
C ALA A 69 6.52 8.45 12.27
N PRO A 70 6.25 9.77 12.26
CA PRO A 70 5.88 10.45 11.02
C PRO A 70 7.02 10.41 9.99
N LEU A 71 6.66 10.31 8.71
CA LEU A 71 7.60 10.62 7.63
C LEU A 71 7.91 12.11 7.69
N LEU A 72 9.20 12.45 7.78
CA LEU A 72 9.66 13.84 7.82
C LEU A 72 10.54 14.11 6.62
N MET A 73 10.24 15.18 5.87
CA MET A 73 11.01 15.54 4.69
C MET A 73 10.93 17.04 4.37
N THR A 74 11.72 17.46 3.42
CA THR A 74 11.67 18.83 2.88
C THR A 74 10.87 18.85 1.57
N PRO A 75 10.39 20.03 1.11
CA PRO A 75 9.75 20.17 -0.20
C PRO A 75 10.62 19.64 -1.35
N ASP A 76 11.93 19.92 -1.32
CA ASP A 76 12.86 19.43 -2.34
C ASP A 76 12.99 17.91 -2.35
N PHE A 77 13.04 17.28 -1.15
CA PHE A 77 13.06 15.82 -1.08
C PHE A 77 11.77 15.23 -1.61
N LEU A 78 10.60 15.80 -1.25
CA LEU A 78 9.30 15.37 -1.77
C LEU A 78 9.27 15.44 -3.30
N ALA A 79 9.63 16.59 -3.87
CA ALA A 79 9.63 16.80 -5.33
C ALA A 79 10.55 15.83 -6.08
N ASN A 80 11.74 15.54 -5.51
CA ASN A 80 12.75 14.67 -6.11
C ASN A 80 12.57 13.18 -5.77
N SER A 81 11.51 12.80 -5.04
CA SER A 81 11.24 11.40 -4.68
C SER A 81 10.08 10.78 -5.47
N ALA A 82 9.46 11.54 -6.37
CA ALA A 82 8.32 11.08 -7.17
C ALA A 82 8.66 9.90 -8.12
N ASP A 83 9.91 9.79 -8.51
CA ASP A 83 10.44 8.71 -9.33
C ASP A 83 10.83 7.46 -8.54
N ALA A 84 11.18 7.64 -7.26
CA ALA A 84 11.67 6.56 -6.39
C ALA A 84 10.55 5.79 -5.67
N TYR A 85 9.43 6.45 -5.39
CA TYR A 85 8.30 5.90 -4.61
C TYR A 85 6.95 6.21 -5.25
N PRO A 86 6.74 5.94 -6.55
CA PRO A 86 5.50 6.32 -7.26
C PRO A 86 4.24 5.71 -6.69
N LEU A 87 4.28 4.46 -6.18
CA LEU A 87 3.12 3.79 -5.58
C LEU A 87 2.67 4.48 -4.29
N GLU A 88 3.62 4.77 -3.39
CA GLU A 88 3.35 5.42 -2.11
C GLU A 88 2.77 6.81 -2.31
N TRP A 89 3.34 7.60 -3.22
CA TRP A 89 2.85 8.95 -3.49
C TRP A 89 1.46 8.94 -4.09
N LEU A 90 1.17 8.02 -5.01
CA LEU A 90 -0.17 7.90 -5.58
C LEU A 90 -1.20 7.45 -4.54
N ASP A 91 -0.83 6.55 -3.61
CA ASP A 91 -1.71 6.16 -2.51
C ASP A 91 -2.00 7.34 -1.57
N MET A 92 -0.98 8.17 -1.29
CA MET A 92 -1.17 9.38 -0.48
C MET A 92 -2.02 10.42 -1.22
N LEU A 93 -1.81 10.63 -2.51
CA LEU A 93 -2.60 11.55 -3.33
C LEU A 93 -4.09 11.17 -3.38
N ASP A 94 -4.40 9.86 -3.45
CA ASP A 94 -5.79 9.40 -3.48
C ASP A 94 -6.51 9.61 -2.13
N HIS A 95 -5.78 9.45 -1.02
CA HIS A 95 -6.38 9.46 0.32
C HIS A 95 -5.48 10.17 1.34
N HIS A 96 -5.65 11.47 1.45
CA HIS A 96 -4.98 12.26 2.48
C HIS A 96 -5.89 13.36 3.05
N ARG A 97 -5.49 13.89 4.19
CA ARG A 97 -6.14 15.03 4.85
C ARG A 97 -5.09 15.94 5.45
N VAL A 98 -5.10 17.20 5.07
CA VAL A 98 -4.22 18.21 5.66
C VAL A 98 -4.71 18.56 7.07
N LEU A 99 -3.83 18.39 8.05
CA LEU A 99 -4.08 18.72 9.46
C LEU A 99 -3.52 20.11 9.80
N ALA A 100 -2.47 20.54 9.09
CA ALA A 100 -1.84 21.83 9.28
C ALA A 100 -1.05 22.27 8.05
N GLY A 101 -0.97 23.57 7.80
CA GLY A 101 -0.22 24.16 6.68
C GLY A 101 -0.90 23.94 5.34
N ASP A 102 -0.10 23.91 4.28
CA ASP A 102 -0.56 23.79 2.90
C ASP A 102 -0.64 22.33 2.47
N ASP A 103 -1.40 22.05 1.40
CA ASP A 103 -1.41 20.73 0.77
C ASP A 103 -0.19 20.59 -0.15
N SER A 104 0.92 20.15 0.43
CA SER A 104 2.18 19.99 -0.29
C SER A 104 2.15 18.84 -1.31
N LEU A 105 1.16 17.93 -1.26
CA LEU A 105 1.06 16.81 -2.20
C LEU A 105 0.49 17.23 -3.56
N THR A 106 -0.28 18.30 -3.64
CA THR A 106 -0.95 18.73 -4.88
C THR A 106 0.02 19.07 -6.03
N ALA A 107 1.25 19.50 -5.69
CA ALA A 107 2.29 19.80 -6.67
C ALA A 107 3.05 18.57 -7.19
N LEU A 108 2.86 17.41 -6.54
CA LEU A 108 3.60 16.19 -6.86
C LEU A 108 3.11 15.57 -8.18
N LYS A 109 4.03 15.29 -9.09
CA LYS A 109 3.75 14.64 -10.37
C LYS A 109 4.45 13.29 -10.44
N VAL A 110 3.65 12.24 -10.46
CA VAL A 110 4.14 10.85 -10.63
C VAL A 110 3.94 10.44 -12.09
N SER A 111 5.01 9.97 -12.74
CA SER A 111 4.93 9.49 -14.13
C SER A 111 4.47 8.03 -14.19
N ASP A 112 3.71 7.68 -15.23
CA ASP A 112 3.29 6.31 -15.49
C ASP A 112 4.49 5.39 -15.76
N GLN A 113 5.57 5.91 -16.34
CA GLN A 113 6.80 5.15 -16.58
C GLN A 113 7.46 4.72 -15.27
N ASN A 114 7.58 5.63 -14.30
CA ASN A 114 8.16 5.31 -12.99
C ASN A 114 7.25 4.35 -12.21
N LEU A 115 5.93 4.58 -12.25
CA LEU A 115 4.94 3.67 -11.68
C LEU A 115 5.06 2.26 -12.27
N ARG A 116 5.18 2.15 -13.59
CA ARG A 116 5.37 0.86 -14.27
C ARG A 116 6.64 0.14 -13.80
N LEU A 117 7.77 0.84 -13.75
CA LEU A 117 9.05 0.25 -13.33
C LEU A 117 9.02 -0.25 -11.88
N GLU A 118 8.41 0.52 -10.99
CA GLU A 118 8.24 0.10 -9.61
C GLU A 118 7.30 -1.11 -9.50
N LEU A 119 6.16 -1.08 -10.18
CA LEU A 119 5.21 -2.20 -10.20
C LEU A 119 5.86 -3.48 -10.72
N GLU A 120 6.64 -3.39 -11.81
CA GLU A 120 7.36 -4.53 -12.36
C GLU A 120 8.33 -5.13 -11.32
N ARG A 121 9.12 -4.27 -10.68
CA ARG A 121 10.09 -4.68 -9.66
C ARG A 121 9.39 -5.34 -8.46
N GLU A 122 8.36 -4.70 -7.93
CA GLU A 122 7.67 -5.18 -6.74
C GLU A 122 6.87 -6.47 -7.02
N LEU A 123 6.18 -6.56 -8.17
CA LEU A 123 5.48 -7.78 -8.59
C LEU A 123 6.45 -8.95 -8.73
N LYS A 124 7.58 -8.77 -9.42
CA LYS A 124 8.59 -9.82 -9.60
C LYS A 124 9.22 -10.22 -8.27
N SER A 125 9.50 -9.25 -7.39
CA SER A 125 10.03 -9.51 -6.05
C SER A 125 9.05 -10.30 -5.18
N ALA A 126 7.78 -9.91 -5.18
CA ALA A 126 6.73 -10.62 -4.46
C ALA A 126 6.50 -12.03 -5.03
N TRP A 127 6.54 -12.17 -6.35
CA TRP A 127 6.44 -13.46 -7.05
C TRP A 127 7.55 -14.43 -6.65
N LEU A 128 8.81 -14.01 -6.69
CA LEU A 128 9.94 -14.85 -6.28
C LEU A 128 9.83 -15.29 -4.82
N LYS A 129 9.40 -14.39 -3.93
CA LYS A 129 9.14 -14.72 -2.52
C LYS A 129 7.99 -15.73 -2.36
N LEU A 130 6.92 -15.59 -3.16
CA LEU A 130 5.80 -16.52 -3.17
C LEU A 130 6.24 -17.91 -3.61
N LEU A 131 6.97 -18.01 -4.73
CA LEU A 131 7.49 -19.31 -5.25
C LEU A 131 8.43 -19.99 -4.26
N GLY A 132 9.33 -19.23 -3.62
CA GLY A 132 10.24 -19.79 -2.61
C GLY A 132 9.48 -20.36 -1.40
N ARG A 133 8.42 -19.69 -0.95
CA ARG A 133 7.56 -20.20 0.13
C ARG A 133 6.68 -21.36 -0.31
N TYR A 134 6.21 -21.35 -1.55
CA TYR A 134 5.42 -22.46 -2.10
C TYR A 134 6.21 -23.75 -2.13
N GLN A 135 7.50 -23.73 -2.51
CA GLN A 135 8.36 -24.93 -2.49
C GLN A 135 8.43 -25.59 -1.11
N VAL A 136 8.30 -24.80 -0.04
CA VAL A 136 8.29 -25.32 1.34
C VAL A 136 6.89 -25.79 1.75
N ALA A 137 5.84 -25.08 1.33
CA ALA A 137 4.46 -25.35 1.71
C ALA A 137 3.79 -26.47 0.88
N ALA A 138 4.37 -26.83 -0.27
CA ALA A 138 3.82 -27.84 -1.18
C ALA A 138 3.57 -29.18 -0.46
N GLY A 139 2.36 -29.74 -0.67
CA GLY A 139 1.94 -30.99 -0.01
C GLY A 139 1.37 -30.78 1.40
N SER A 140 1.33 -29.55 1.93
CA SER A 140 0.69 -29.22 3.20
C SER A 140 -0.52 -28.32 2.99
N PRO A 141 -1.77 -28.83 3.00
CA PRO A 141 -2.97 -28.03 2.78
C PRO A 141 -3.11 -26.82 3.73
N ALA A 142 -2.66 -26.96 4.97
CA ALA A 142 -2.73 -25.88 5.95
C ALA A 142 -1.75 -24.75 5.60
N GLU A 143 -0.52 -25.09 5.21
CA GLU A 143 0.50 -24.10 4.84
C GLU A 143 0.18 -23.40 3.52
N LEU A 144 -0.43 -24.09 2.56
CA LEU A 144 -0.89 -23.50 1.30
C LEU A 144 -1.97 -22.45 1.52
N ARG A 145 -2.98 -22.76 2.36
CA ARG A 145 -4.02 -21.78 2.74
C ARG A 145 -3.41 -20.55 3.42
N GLU A 146 -2.50 -20.79 4.36
CA GLU A 146 -1.81 -19.71 5.06
C GLU A 146 -0.96 -18.85 4.11
N LEU A 147 -0.25 -19.48 3.18
CA LEU A 147 0.57 -18.80 2.18
C LEU A 147 -0.27 -17.87 1.29
N MET A 148 -1.38 -18.37 0.72
CA MET A 148 -2.31 -17.57 -0.07
C MET A 148 -2.90 -16.41 0.76
N ALA A 149 -3.39 -16.69 1.96
CA ALA A 149 -3.98 -15.69 2.83
C ALA A 149 -2.99 -14.56 3.19
N LYS A 150 -1.75 -14.90 3.54
CA LYS A 150 -0.72 -13.92 3.92
C LYS A 150 -0.20 -13.10 2.73
N SER A 151 0.02 -13.74 1.56
CA SER A 151 0.57 -13.07 0.38
C SER A 151 -0.43 -12.17 -0.34
N SER A 152 -1.72 -12.50 -0.29
CA SER A 152 -2.74 -11.80 -1.08
C SER A 152 -2.84 -10.30 -0.81
N SER A 153 -2.58 -9.84 0.41
CA SER A 153 -2.62 -8.40 0.72
C SER A 153 -1.59 -7.61 -0.09
N THR A 154 -0.38 -8.16 -0.27
CA THR A 154 0.67 -7.57 -1.10
C THR A 154 0.21 -7.50 -2.57
N PHE A 155 -0.27 -8.62 -3.12
CA PHE A 155 -0.71 -8.63 -4.52
C PHE A 155 -1.90 -7.72 -4.78
N ILE A 156 -2.89 -7.67 -3.90
CA ILE A 156 -4.02 -6.73 -4.04
C ILE A 156 -3.54 -5.27 -4.02
N THR A 157 -2.55 -4.93 -3.21
CA THR A 157 -1.97 -3.57 -3.22
C THR A 157 -1.26 -3.29 -4.56
N LEU A 158 -0.46 -4.22 -5.06
CA LEU A 158 0.20 -4.08 -6.36
C LEU A 158 -0.81 -4.03 -7.52
N PHE A 159 -1.87 -4.83 -7.47
CA PHE A 159 -2.95 -4.81 -8.46
C PHE A 159 -3.70 -3.47 -8.49
N ARG A 160 -3.85 -2.80 -7.35
CA ARG A 160 -4.37 -1.42 -7.32
C ARG A 160 -3.45 -0.47 -8.09
N GLY A 161 -2.14 -0.61 -7.92
CA GLY A 161 -1.15 0.12 -8.72
C GLY A 161 -1.28 -0.17 -10.23
N CYS A 162 -1.49 -1.45 -10.60
CA CYS A 162 -1.72 -1.84 -11.99
C CYS A 162 -3.01 -1.21 -12.56
N LEU A 163 -4.09 -1.16 -11.78
CA LEU A 163 -5.33 -0.48 -12.20
C LEU A 163 -5.11 1.02 -12.44
N ARG A 164 -4.28 1.69 -11.62
CA ARG A 164 -3.91 3.09 -11.88
C ARG A 164 -3.18 3.26 -13.21
N LEU A 165 -2.21 2.39 -13.48
CA LEU A 165 -1.48 2.39 -14.74
C LEU A 165 -2.41 2.13 -15.94
N LEU A 166 -3.46 1.32 -15.74
CA LEU A 166 -4.54 1.07 -16.72
C LEU A 166 -5.59 2.19 -16.80
N GLY A 167 -5.37 3.33 -16.12
CA GLY A 167 -6.22 4.50 -16.18
C GLY A 167 -7.51 4.39 -15.35
N VAL A 168 -7.62 3.40 -14.46
CA VAL A 168 -8.81 3.26 -13.60
C VAL A 168 -8.78 4.28 -12.47
N ARG A 169 -9.77 5.18 -12.47
CA ARG A 169 -10.00 6.17 -11.42
C ARG A 169 -11.49 6.46 -11.26
N PRO A 170 -12.03 6.50 -10.03
CA PRO A 170 -11.38 6.18 -8.75
C PRO A 170 -11.05 4.69 -8.66
N LEU A 171 -10.12 4.34 -7.76
CA LEU A 171 -9.78 2.93 -7.53
C LEU A 171 -10.92 2.21 -6.80
N PRO A 172 -11.19 0.94 -7.16
CA PRO A 172 -12.22 0.15 -6.50
C PRO A 172 -11.82 -0.20 -5.05
N PRO A 173 -12.80 -0.54 -4.18
CA PRO A 173 -12.53 -1.16 -2.90
C PRO A 173 -11.65 -2.40 -3.04
N ARG A 174 -10.81 -2.69 -2.03
CA ARG A 174 -9.82 -3.81 -2.09
C ARG A 174 -10.42 -5.14 -2.53
N ARG A 175 -11.64 -5.48 -2.09
CA ARG A 175 -12.35 -6.72 -2.44
C ARG A 175 -12.71 -6.83 -3.92
N SER A 176 -12.84 -5.71 -4.63
CA SER A 176 -13.25 -5.66 -6.05
C SER A 176 -12.06 -5.49 -7.01
N VAL A 177 -10.84 -5.35 -6.47
CA VAL A 177 -9.63 -5.08 -7.27
C VAL A 177 -9.36 -6.19 -8.29
N ALA A 178 -9.43 -7.46 -7.87
CA ALA A 178 -9.18 -8.59 -8.77
C ALA A 178 -10.21 -8.67 -9.89
N ALA A 179 -11.50 -8.49 -9.58
CA ALA A 179 -12.57 -8.49 -10.57
C ALA A 179 -12.39 -7.35 -11.59
N MET A 180 -12.12 -6.13 -11.11
CA MET A 180 -11.88 -4.97 -11.98
C MET A 180 -10.63 -5.17 -12.87
N LEU A 181 -9.59 -5.81 -12.33
CA LEU A 181 -8.37 -6.10 -13.08
C LEU A 181 -8.62 -7.13 -14.18
N ALA A 182 -9.43 -8.17 -13.90
CA ALA A 182 -9.83 -9.17 -14.90
C ALA A 182 -10.48 -8.53 -16.14
N GLU A 183 -11.31 -7.50 -15.96
CA GLU A 183 -11.97 -6.76 -17.05
C GLU A 183 -10.97 -5.95 -17.90
N ARG A 184 -9.78 -5.67 -17.39
CA ARG A 184 -8.76 -4.85 -18.04
C ARG A 184 -7.59 -5.66 -18.62
N LEU A 185 -7.52 -6.95 -18.32
CA LEU A 185 -6.56 -7.86 -18.93
C LEU A 185 -7.00 -8.24 -20.34
N LYS A 186 -6.05 -8.71 -21.17
CA LYS A 186 -6.37 -9.11 -22.55
C LYS A 186 -7.11 -10.46 -22.55
N PRO A 187 -7.99 -10.70 -23.53
CA PRO A 187 -8.53 -12.02 -23.77
C PRO A 187 -7.40 -13.06 -23.95
N GLY A 188 -7.48 -14.16 -23.21
CA GLY A 188 -6.44 -15.22 -23.22
C GLY A 188 -5.43 -15.14 -22.07
N ASP A 189 -5.39 -14.07 -21.29
CA ASP A 189 -4.68 -14.08 -20.02
C ASP A 189 -5.37 -15.02 -19.05
N SER A 190 -4.61 -15.98 -18.48
CA SER A 190 -5.12 -16.95 -17.49
C SER A 190 -5.31 -16.26 -16.13
N PHE A 191 -6.25 -15.34 -16.05
CA PHE A 191 -6.56 -14.62 -14.81
C PHE A 191 -8.02 -14.90 -14.39
N ASP A 192 -8.16 -15.72 -13.35
CA ASP A 192 -9.45 -15.97 -12.72
C ASP A 192 -9.57 -15.15 -11.42
N PRO A 193 -10.44 -14.13 -11.36
CA PRO A 193 -10.63 -13.34 -10.15
C PRO A 193 -11.28 -14.14 -9.00
N ALA A 194 -11.95 -15.28 -9.27
CA ALA A 194 -12.61 -16.09 -8.26
C ALA A 194 -11.64 -16.62 -7.20
N VAL A 195 -10.38 -16.89 -7.56
CA VAL A 195 -9.35 -17.31 -6.60
C VAL A 195 -9.11 -16.27 -5.49
N PHE A 196 -9.26 -14.97 -5.78
CA PHE A 196 -9.13 -13.92 -4.77
C PHE A 196 -10.33 -13.85 -3.83
N ALA A 197 -11.53 -14.23 -4.30
CA ALA A 197 -12.69 -14.41 -3.44
C ALA A 197 -12.49 -15.61 -2.48
N TYR A 198 -11.98 -16.74 -2.99
CA TYR A 198 -11.56 -17.88 -2.17
C TYR A 198 -10.54 -17.46 -1.11
N VAL A 199 -9.48 -16.75 -1.48
CA VAL A 199 -8.46 -16.29 -0.53
C VAL A 199 -9.02 -15.30 0.50
N HIS A 200 -9.99 -14.48 0.12
CA HIS A 200 -10.70 -13.61 1.07
C HIS A 200 -11.48 -14.44 2.10
N ALA A 201 -12.23 -15.44 1.67
CA ALA A 201 -12.96 -16.34 2.55
C ALA A 201 -12.02 -17.14 3.50
N LEU A 202 -10.83 -17.54 3.02
CA LEU A 202 -9.79 -18.11 3.90
C LEU A 202 -9.39 -17.17 5.04
N LYS A 203 -9.24 -15.87 4.76
CA LYS A 203 -8.92 -14.87 5.79
C LYS A 203 -10.03 -14.70 6.82
N GLU A 204 -11.26 -14.84 6.40
CA GLU A 204 -12.44 -14.79 7.27
C GLU A 204 -12.69 -16.12 7.98
N LYS A 205 -11.84 -17.13 7.73
CA LYS A 205 -11.94 -18.48 8.30
C LYS A 205 -13.30 -19.15 7.99
N ASP A 206 -13.80 -18.95 6.77
CA ASP A 206 -15.00 -19.60 6.30
C ASP A 206 -14.88 -21.12 6.38
N ARG A 207 -15.86 -21.78 7.04
CA ARG A 207 -15.78 -23.20 7.35
C ARG A 207 -15.88 -24.10 6.13
N GLU A 208 -16.63 -23.72 5.11
CA GLU A 208 -16.78 -24.50 3.90
C GLU A 208 -15.51 -24.41 3.05
N VAL A 209 -15.01 -23.19 2.85
CA VAL A 209 -13.74 -22.95 2.11
C VAL A 209 -12.55 -23.63 2.79
N MET A 210 -12.54 -23.73 4.11
CA MET A 210 -11.47 -24.44 4.85
C MET A 210 -11.47 -25.96 4.62
N LYS A 211 -12.55 -26.57 4.09
CA LYS A 211 -12.63 -28.00 3.76
C LYS A 211 -12.17 -28.30 2.33
N GLU A 212 -12.16 -27.30 1.46
CA GLU A 212 -11.76 -27.46 0.07
C GLU A 212 -10.28 -27.81 -0.05
N ASP A 213 -9.91 -28.57 -1.10
CA ASP A 213 -8.51 -28.79 -1.43
C ASP A 213 -7.86 -27.50 -1.91
N PRO A 214 -6.79 -26.97 -1.25
CA PRO A 214 -6.17 -25.73 -1.65
C PRO A 214 -5.26 -25.83 -2.88
N GLU A 215 -4.85 -27.02 -3.32
CA GLU A 215 -3.92 -27.19 -4.44
C GLU A 215 -4.45 -26.59 -5.76
N PRO A 216 -5.68 -26.90 -6.22
CA PRO A 216 -6.21 -26.27 -7.45
C PRO A 216 -6.33 -24.75 -7.33
N HIS A 217 -6.66 -24.25 -6.15
CA HIS A 217 -6.73 -22.81 -5.89
C HIS A 217 -5.35 -22.15 -5.91
N MET A 218 -4.32 -22.84 -5.44
CA MET A 218 -2.95 -22.35 -5.51
C MET A 218 -2.46 -22.24 -6.96
N ASP A 219 -2.78 -23.25 -7.80
CA ASP A 219 -2.46 -23.21 -9.22
C ASP A 219 -3.14 -22.02 -9.92
N CYS A 220 -4.42 -21.78 -9.67
CA CYS A 220 -5.15 -20.62 -10.17
C CYS A 220 -4.56 -19.30 -9.65
N TYR A 221 -4.15 -19.26 -8.39
CA TYR A 221 -3.55 -18.08 -7.77
C TYR A 221 -2.21 -17.72 -8.41
N LEU A 222 -1.35 -18.71 -8.65
CA LEU A 222 -0.09 -18.51 -9.35
C LEU A 222 -0.31 -18.08 -10.80
N ALA A 223 -1.23 -18.72 -11.52
CA ALA A 223 -1.56 -18.38 -12.90
C ALA A 223 -2.06 -16.92 -13.01
N ALA A 224 -2.93 -16.50 -12.11
CA ALA A 224 -3.46 -15.14 -12.07
C ALA A 224 -2.36 -14.09 -11.83
N ILE A 225 -1.48 -14.31 -10.86
CA ILE A 225 -0.37 -13.38 -10.58
C ILE A 225 0.58 -13.31 -11.79
N ALA A 226 0.94 -14.45 -12.38
CA ALA A 226 1.80 -14.51 -13.57
C ALA A 226 1.19 -13.76 -14.78
N ALA A 227 -0.13 -13.80 -14.95
CA ALA A 227 -0.83 -13.05 -15.99
C ALA A 227 -0.67 -11.53 -15.81
N VAL A 228 -0.79 -11.04 -14.56
CA VAL A 228 -0.58 -9.61 -14.26
C VAL A 228 0.86 -9.20 -14.52
N ILE A 229 1.84 -10.01 -14.10
CA ILE A 229 3.25 -9.74 -14.37
C ILE A 229 3.50 -9.59 -15.87
N ARG A 230 3.06 -10.57 -16.69
CA ARG A 230 3.18 -10.49 -18.15
C ARG A 230 2.53 -9.25 -18.74
N ARG A 231 1.38 -8.82 -18.20
CA ARG A 231 0.68 -7.62 -18.67
C ARG A 231 1.47 -6.34 -18.39
N ILE A 232 2.13 -6.27 -17.23
CA ILE A 232 2.96 -5.11 -16.86
C ILE A 232 4.28 -5.11 -17.63
N ASP A 233 4.90 -6.27 -17.86
CA ASP A 233 6.10 -6.40 -18.70
C ASP A 233 5.84 -5.92 -20.14
N ALA A 234 4.66 -6.22 -20.69
CA ALA A 234 4.24 -5.82 -22.03
C ALA A 234 3.68 -4.38 -22.11
N TRP A 235 3.72 -3.62 -21.02
CA TRP A 235 3.28 -2.22 -21.03
C TRP A 235 4.32 -1.35 -21.75
N THR A 236 3.89 -0.65 -22.80
CA THR A 236 4.69 0.28 -23.60
C THR A 236 4.19 1.69 -23.47
#